data_f3a3109c987d1696d376f1b100e03a49
#
_entry.id   f3a3109c987d1696d376f1b100e03a49
#
_cell.length_a   1.000
_cell.length_b   1.000
_cell.length_c   1.000
_cell.angle_alpha   90.00
_cell.angle_beta   90.00
_cell.angle_gamma   90.00
#
_symmetry.space_group_name_H-M   'P 1'
#
loop_
_entity.id
_entity.type
_entity.pdbx_description
1 polymer ?
#
loop_
_entity_poly.entity_id
_entity_poly.type
_entity_poly.pdbx_seq_one_letter_code
_entity_poly.pdbx_strand_id
1 'polypeptide(L)'
;MTPQLTYVPPLMHTFFGRLVGTSRRVHEAADFVDFAGERWAERIMSEVIRDQFHEKQGRTISRWTLTATDGRTLTVYLKRHYVLPRANGLLAALFPRHAWSTGLQEWEHLEWAKSVGIPVPRPIAAGEFRGPWGQLQSFLAVEELTGMLPLHEAIPLAAERLNATDFARWKSRLVVEIAQLARELHRRRTFHKDCYLCHFYLLRNDCMRVPETFRLQIAMIDFHRLARHRIGSRWYQVKDLAQLLFSTVGVDGITDRDRLRFWKHYRVGDWTGSTPPRGWIRHAVERKCQLYDRHNRRKQARTASKS
;
A
#
# COMPACT_ATOMS: atom_id res chain seq x y z
N MET A 1 -8.98 19.60 -6.89
CA MET A 1 -7.54 19.97 -7.02
C MET A 1 -7.16 20.65 -5.72
N THR A 2 -6.40 19.96 -4.87
CA THR A 2 -5.92 20.49 -3.58
C THR A 2 -4.80 21.49 -3.86
N PRO A 3 -4.78 22.68 -3.26
CA PRO A 3 -3.73 23.65 -3.48
C PRO A 3 -2.38 23.11 -3.02
N GLN A 4 -1.39 23.15 -3.92
CA GLN A 4 0.01 22.86 -3.55
C GLN A 4 0.58 24.08 -2.81
N LEU A 5 0.74 23.98 -1.51
CA LEU A 5 1.53 24.93 -0.74
C LEU A 5 3.02 24.68 -0.99
N THR A 6 3.53 25.23 -2.10
CA THR A 6 4.95 25.17 -2.42
C THR A 6 5.59 26.50 -2.06
N TYR A 7 6.22 26.59 -0.90
CA TYR A 7 7.08 27.74 -0.61
C TYR A 7 8.45 27.50 -1.28
N VAL A 8 8.76 28.31 -2.29
CA VAL A 8 10.07 28.32 -2.98
C VAL A 8 10.68 29.73 -2.82
N PRO A 9 11.77 29.88 -2.06
CA PRO A 9 12.48 31.15 -1.99
C PRO A 9 13.03 31.59 -3.36
N PRO A 10 13.15 32.90 -3.65
CA PRO A 10 13.54 33.44 -4.97
C PRO A 10 14.87 32.91 -5.54
N LEU A 11 15.84 32.62 -4.70
CA LEU A 11 17.17 32.06 -5.10
C LEU A 11 17.13 30.60 -5.59
N MET A 12 15.97 29.89 -5.46
CA MET A 12 15.85 28.46 -5.78
C MET A 12 15.45 28.17 -7.25
N HIS A 13 15.46 29.14 -8.13
CA HIS A 13 15.16 28.86 -9.55
C HIS A 13 16.30 28.16 -10.29
N THR A 14 17.53 28.29 -9.83
CA THR A 14 18.69 27.60 -10.42
C THR A 14 18.93 26.23 -9.78
N PHE A 15 19.52 25.30 -10.52
CA PHE A 15 19.92 23.97 -9.97
C PHE A 15 20.84 24.13 -8.75
N PHE A 16 21.84 25.01 -8.82
CA PHE A 16 22.78 25.23 -7.74
C PHE A 16 22.08 25.79 -6.46
N GLY A 17 21.20 26.78 -6.62
CA GLY A 17 20.40 27.29 -5.51
C GLY A 17 19.51 26.21 -4.86
N ARG A 18 18.97 25.29 -5.68
CA ARG A 18 18.23 24.11 -5.16
C ARG A 18 19.14 23.08 -4.49
N LEU A 19 20.39 22.96 -4.90
CA LEU A 19 21.35 22.02 -4.32
C LEU A 19 21.84 22.43 -2.93
N VAL A 20 22.04 23.74 -2.70
CA VAL A 20 22.54 24.26 -1.41
C VAL A 20 21.43 24.73 -0.46
N GLY A 21 20.25 25.01 -0.97
CA GLY A 21 19.13 25.52 -0.19
C GLY A 21 18.22 24.42 0.38
N THR A 22 17.28 24.86 1.20
CA THR A 22 16.23 24.01 1.77
C THR A 22 14.89 24.27 1.09
N SER A 23 14.07 23.25 0.92
CA SER A 23 12.70 23.41 0.46
C SER A 23 11.79 22.34 1.05
N ARG A 24 10.51 22.67 1.13
CA ARG A 24 9.48 21.69 1.50
C ARG A 24 8.39 21.64 0.42
N ARG A 25 7.87 20.45 0.19
CA ARG A 25 6.69 20.21 -0.62
C ARG A 25 5.76 19.31 0.18
N VAL A 26 4.53 19.77 0.41
CA VAL A 26 3.54 19.06 1.21
C VAL A 26 2.20 19.01 0.49
N HIS A 27 1.45 17.95 0.74
CA HIS A 27 0.08 17.73 0.33
C HIS A 27 -0.73 17.36 1.56
N GLU A 28 -1.98 17.77 1.59
CA GLU A 28 -2.89 17.48 2.69
C GLU A 28 -4.34 17.31 2.21
N ALA A 29 -5.11 16.55 2.94
CA ALA A 29 -6.56 16.52 2.80
C ALA A 29 -7.17 17.84 3.34
N ALA A 30 -8.28 18.27 2.75
CA ALA A 30 -8.88 19.58 3.06
C ALA A 30 -9.25 19.77 4.54
N ASP A 31 -9.56 18.68 5.23
CA ASP A 31 -9.96 18.68 6.65
C ASP A 31 -8.79 18.45 7.63
N PHE A 32 -7.58 18.19 7.14
CA PHE A 32 -6.45 17.82 8.01
C PHE A 32 -6.00 18.93 8.95
N VAL A 33 -6.06 20.18 8.51
CA VAL A 33 -5.72 21.37 9.30
C VAL A 33 -6.60 21.48 10.55
N ASP A 34 -7.88 21.08 10.46
CA ASP A 34 -8.81 21.09 11.61
C ASP A 34 -8.31 20.21 12.76
N PHE A 35 -7.63 19.11 12.42
CA PHE A 35 -7.11 18.15 13.40
C PHE A 35 -5.68 18.46 13.84
N ALA A 36 -4.80 18.86 12.91
CA ALA A 36 -3.38 18.98 13.17
C ALA A 36 -2.91 20.43 13.42
N GLY A 37 -3.79 21.44 13.14
CA GLY A 37 -3.51 22.86 13.26
C GLY A 37 -2.66 23.39 12.09
N GLU A 38 -2.66 24.70 11.89
CA GLU A 38 -2.04 25.35 10.72
C GLU A 38 -0.54 25.08 10.54
N ARG A 39 0.22 24.94 11.64
CA ARG A 39 1.67 24.70 11.60
C ARG A 39 2.05 23.21 11.67
N TRP A 40 1.16 22.32 11.30
CA TRP A 40 1.39 20.89 11.36
C TRP A 40 2.65 20.45 10.59
N ALA A 41 2.89 21.02 9.42
CA ALA A 41 4.00 20.66 8.54
C ALA A 41 5.38 20.96 9.14
N GLU A 42 5.48 21.89 10.09
CA GLU A 42 6.72 22.21 10.80
C GLU A 42 7.04 21.16 11.86
N ARG A 43 6.02 20.56 12.45
CA ARG A 43 6.12 19.63 13.57
C ARG A 43 6.09 18.16 13.18
N ILE A 44 5.53 17.83 12.01
CA ILE A 44 5.22 16.44 11.61
C ILE A 44 6.42 15.49 11.73
N MET A 45 7.63 15.96 11.46
CA MET A 45 8.85 15.15 11.53
C MET A 45 9.40 15.00 12.96
N SER A 46 9.08 15.92 13.88
CA SER A 46 9.56 15.94 15.27
C SER A 46 8.47 15.56 16.28
N GLU A 47 7.22 15.38 15.84
CA GLU A 47 6.10 15.04 16.73
C GLU A 47 6.37 13.74 17.49
N VAL A 48 6.24 13.77 18.81
CA VAL A 48 6.44 12.60 19.67
C VAL A 48 5.14 11.82 19.76
N ILE A 49 5.12 10.63 19.14
CA ILE A 49 3.96 9.74 19.12
C ILE A 49 4.31 8.50 19.93
N ARG A 50 3.53 8.20 20.98
CA ARG A 50 3.80 7.09 21.91
C ARG A 50 3.54 5.73 21.29
N ASP A 51 2.54 5.62 20.40
CA ASP A 51 2.15 4.36 19.76
C ASP A 51 3.00 4.13 18.48
N GLN A 52 4.20 3.58 18.67
CA GLN A 52 5.15 3.29 17.59
C GLN A 52 5.19 1.79 17.33
N PHE A 53 4.94 1.38 16.07
CA PHE A 53 4.99 -0.03 15.66
C PHE A 53 6.35 -0.45 15.12
N HIS A 54 7.12 0.47 14.57
CA HIS A 54 8.36 0.11 13.90
C HIS A 54 9.35 1.28 13.91
N GLU A 55 10.56 0.98 14.40
CA GLU A 55 11.70 1.87 14.25
C GLU A 55 12.86 1.07 13.65
N LYS A 56 13.27 1.40 12.44
CA LYS A 56 14.37 0.73 11.78
C LYS A 56 15.06 1.65 10.78
N GLN A 57 16.38 1.80 10.90
CA GLN A 57 17.23 2.47 9.89
C GLN A 57 16.72 3.85 9.43
N GLY A 58 16.33 4.72 10.38
CA GLY A 58 15.86 6.07 10.07
C GLY A 58 14.43 6.12 9.48
N ARG A 59 13.62 5.08 9.71
CA ARG A 59 12.19 5.04 9.41
C ARG A 59 11.38 4.74 10.66
N THR A 60 10.29 5.48 10.87
CA THR A 60 9.29 5.18 11.91
C THR A 60 7.92 5.00 11.30
N ILE A 61 7.11 4.14 11.91
CA ILE A 61 5.67 4.01 11.65
C ILE A 61 4.98 4.13 12.99
N SER A 62 4.09 5.11 13.13
CA SER A 62 3.36 5.39 14.35
C SER A 62 1.87 5.52 14.06
N ARG A 63 1.04 5.05 14.99
CA ARG A 63 -0.40 5.31 15.00
C ARG A 63 -0.65 6.61 15.75
N TRP A 64 -1.21 7.58 15.07
CA TRP A 64 -1.40 8.93 15.59
C TRP A 64 -2.88 9.30 15.59
N THR A 65 -3.42 9.52 16.78
CA THR A 65 -4.80 9.99 16.94
C THR A 65 -4.80 11.47 17.21
N LEU A 66 -5.52 12.21 16.40
CA LEU A 66 -5.70 13.65 16.45
C LEU A 66 -7.14 13.96 16.84
N THR A 67 -7.34 15.04 17.59
CA THR A 67 -8.67 15.50 17.99
C THR A 67 -8.84 16.95 17.56
N ALA A 68 -9.86 17.21 16.76
CA ALA A 68 -10.23 18.56 16.36
C ALA A 68 -10.91 19.30 17.51
N THR A 69 -10.99 20.62 17.41
CA THR A 69 -11.62 21.48 18.44
C THR A 69 -13.10 21.19 18.66
N ASP A 70 -13.79 20.63 17.67
CA ASP A 70 -15.20 20.20 17.73
C ASP A 70 -15.40 18.79 18.31
N GLY A 71 -14.32 18.13 18.76
CA GLY A 71 -14.35 16.79 19.34
C GLY A 71 -14.27 15.64 18.34
N ARG A 72 -14.27 15.89 17.03
CA ARG A 72 -14.02 14.84 16.02
C ARG A 72 -12.60 14.27 16.21
N THR A 73 -12.46 12.98 15.99
CA THR A 73 -11.17 12.30 16.04
C THR A 73 -10.76 11.77 14.66
N LEU A 74 -9.47 11.85 14.36
CA LEU A 74 -8.85 11.29 13.18
C LEU A 74 -7.66 10.44 13.61
N THR A 75 -7.69 9.15 13.30
CA THR A 75 -6.54 8.26 13.53
C THR A 75 -5.85 7.97 12.21
N VAL A 76 -4.54 8.15 12.19
CA VAL A 76 -3.70 7.95 11.01
C VAL A 76 -2.50 7.07 11.32
N TYR A 77 -2.03 6.33 10.33
CA TYR A 77 -0.70 5.74 10.33
C TYR A 77 0.27 6.71 9.69
N LEU A 78 1.18 7.26 10.51
CA LEU A 78 2.23 8.18 10.09
C LEU A 78 3.52 7.41 9.85
N LYS A 79 3.93 7.34 8.58
CA LYS A 79 5.22 6.78 8.14
C LYS A 79 6.19 7.94 7.95
N ARG A 80 7.32 7.96 8.67
CA ARG A 80 8.37 8.99 8.54
C ARG A 80 9.67 8.35 8.09
N HIS A 81 10.35 9.01 7.17
CA HIS A 81 11.68 8.66 6.69
C HIS A 81 12.61 9.82 6.97
N TYR A 82 13.48 9.67 7.97
CA TYR A 82 14.41 10.70 8.40
C TYR A 82 15.67 10.77 7.53
N VAL A 83 16.00 9.66 6.88
CA VAL A 83 17.15 9.58 5.98
C VAL A 83 16.75 8.82 4.74
N LEU A 84 16.84 9.48 3.60
CA LEU A 84 16.67 8.88 2.27
C LEU A 84 17.99 8.89 1.50
N PRO A 85 18.18 8.04 0.48
CA PRO A 85 19.39 8.05 -0.32
C PRO A 85 19.67 9.44 -0.91
N ARG A 86 20.90 9.93 -0.78
CA ARG A 86 21.31 11.26 -1.28
C ARG A 86 21.02 11.44 -2.78
N ALA A 87 21.14 10.36 -3.56
CA ALA A 87 20.78 10.37 -4.98
C ALA A 87 19.34 10.86 -5.22
N ASN A 88 18.38 10.45 -4.37
CA ASN A 88 17.00 10.91 -4.47
C ASN A 88 16.88 12.42 -4.22
N GLY A 89 17.62 12.95 -3.24
CA GLY A 89 17.63 14.38 -2.95
C GLY A 89 18.31 15.21 -4.06
N LEU A 90 19.37 14.68 -4.68
CA LEU A 90 19.99 15.30 -5.86
C LEU A 90 19.02 15.31 -7.05
N LEU A 91 18.31 14.20 -7.29
CA LEU A 91 17.27 14.13 -8.31
C LEU A 91 16.10 15.07 -8.00
N ALA A 92 15.71 15.24 -6.72
CA ALA A 92 14.71 16.22 -6.30
C ALA A 92 15.17 17.67 -6.55
N ALA A 93 16.46 17.95 -6.44
CA ALA A 93 17.02 19.25 -6.81
C ALA A 93 17.04 19.47 -8.34
N LEU A 94 17.33 18.43 -9.11
CA LEU A 94 17.40 18.49 -10.57
C LEU A 94 16.01 18.51 -11.20
N PHE A 95 15.08 17.68 -10.71
CA PHE A 95 13.72 17.51 -11.22
C PHE A 95 12.65 17.77 -10.13
N PRO A 96 12.46 19.00 -9.67
CA PRO A 96 11.65 19.32 -8.49
C PRO A 96 10.15 19.06 -8.65
N ARG A 97 9.68 18.80 -9.89
CA ARG A 97 8.26 18.49 -10.16
C ARG A 97 7.91 17.03 -9.93
N HIS A 98 8.90 16.14 -9.84
CA HIS A 98 8.67 14.70 -9.61
C HIS A 98 8.76 14.38 -8.13
N ALA A 99 8.02 13.35 -7.70
CA ALA A 99 8.16 12.78 -6.36
C ALA A 99 9.40 11.88 -6.31
N TRP A 100 10.41 12.26 -5.54
CA TRP A 100 11.64 11.49 -5.35
C TRP A 100 11.73 10.85 -3.98
N SER A 101 10.87 11.25 -3.06
CA SER A 101 10.75 10.66 -1.74
C SER A 101 9.69 9.57 -1.69
N THR A 102 9.91 8.58 -0.84
CA THR A 102 8.97 7.46 -0.66
C THR A 102 7.59 7.92 -0.19
N GLY A 103 7.53 8.94 0.67
CA GLY A 103 6.26 9.48 1.17
C GLY A 103 5.41 10.10 0.05
N LEU A 104 6.00 10.97 -0.78
CA LEU A 104 5.27 11.56 -1.91
C LEU A 104 4.94 10.55 -3.00
N GLN A 105 5.85 9.61 -3.30
CA GLN A 105 5.57 8.55 -4.27
C GLN A 105 4.36 7.70 -3.84
N GLU A 106 4.32 7.30 -2.57
CA GLU A 106 3.18 6.51 -2.06
C GLU A 106 1.89 7.34 -2.05
N TRP A 107 1.96 8.65 -1.75
CA TRP A 107 0.83 9.56 -1.89
C TRP A 107 0.28 9.57 -3.32
N GLU A 108 1.14 9.80 -4.33
CA GLU A 108 0.75 9.80 -5.74
C GLU A 108 0.14 8.46 -6.16
N HIS A 109 0.66 7.35 -5.66
CA HIS A 109 0.13 6.00 -5.92
C HIS A 109 -1.26 5.80 -5.31
N LEU A 110 -1.50 6.28 -4.08
CA LEU A 110 -2.80 6.20 -3.42
C LEU A 110 -3.85 7.06 -4.14
N GLU A 111 -3.51 8.30 -4.50
CA GLU A 111 -4.39 9.18 -5.26
C GLU A 111 -4.70 8.59 -6.64
N TRP A 112 -3.71 8.01 -7.32
CA TRP A 112 -3.93 7.28 -8.56
C TRP A 112 -4.88 6.09 -8.36
N ALA A 113 -4.64 5.26 -7.35
CA ALA A 113 -5.49 4.09 -7.06
C ALA A 113 -6.94 4.51 -6.82
N LYS A 114 -7.16 5.53 -6.00
CA LYS A 114 -8.46 6.14 -5.76
C LYS A 114 -9.13 6.65 -7.05
N SER A 115 -8.37 7.33 -7.92
CA SER A 115 -8.88 7.86 -9.19
C SER A 115 -9.37 6.79 -10.18
N VAL A 116 -8.85 5.57 -10.06
CA VAL A 116 -9.24 4.42 -10.90
C VAL A 116 -10.17 3.44 -10.20
N GLY A 117 -10.69 3.82 -9.02
CA GLY A 117 -11.67 3.05 -8.27
C GLY A 117 -11.12 1.84 -7.50
N ILE A 118 -9.81 1.78 -7.24
CA ILE A 118 -9.21 0.78 -6.36
C ILE A 118 -9.37 1.28 -4.92
N PRO A 119 -10.05 0.52 -4.04
CA PRO A 119 -10.24 0.91 -2.65
C PRO A 119 -8.90 0.90 -1.90
N VAL A 120 -8.52 2.04 -1.35
CA VAL A 120 -7.30 2.27 -0.56
C VAL A 120 -7.63 3.15 0.63
N PRO A 121 -6.80 3.14 1.71
CA PRO A 121 -6.97 4.11 2.79
C PRO A 121 -6.88 5.54 2.24
N ARG A 122 -7.63 6.46 2.85
CA ARG A 122 -7.58 7.87 2.47
C ARG A 122 -6.19 8.43 2.79
N PRO A 123 -5.46 8.95 1.81
CA PRO A 123 -4.24 9.70 2.11
C PRO A 123 -4.62 11.02 2.76
N ILE A 124 -3.99 11.32 3.90
CA ILE A 124 -4.32 12.47 4.75
C ILE A 124 -3.31 13.60 4.56
N ALA A 125 -2.02 13.27 4.66
CA ALA A 125 -0.96 14.23 4.41
C ALA A 125 0.30 13.51 3.96
N ALA A 126 1.08 14.16 3.10
CA ALA A 126 2.40 13.68 2.69
C ALA A 126 3.32 14.86 2.40
N GLY A 127 4.62 14.60 2.49
CA GLY A 127 5.57 15.62 2.11
C GLY A 127 7.00 15.15 2.05
N GLU A 128 7.81 16.03 1.47
CA GLU A 128 9.26 15.90 1.45
C GLU A 128 9.92 17.20 1.90
N PHE A 129 10.98 17.05 2.65
CA PHE A 129 11.84 18.13 3.12
C PHE A 129 13.23 17.90 2.53
N ARG A 130 13.64 18.80 1.66
CA ARG A 130 14.96 18.77 1.04
C ARG A 130 15.88 19.72 1.78
N GLY A 131 17.00 19.22 2.26
CA GLY A 131 18.11 19.96 2.77
C GLY A 131 19.24 20.09 1.76
N PRO A 132 20.37 20.73 2.16
CA PRO A 132 21.54 20.89 1.31
C PRO A 132 22.14 19.55 0.90
N TRP A 133 22.83 19.56 -0.27
CA TRP A 133 23.65 18.44 -0.74
C TRP A 133 22.92 17.10 -0.84
N GLY A 134 21.65 17.14 -1.26
CA GLY A 134 20.84 15.95 -1.45
C GLY A 134 20.30 15.32 -0.17
N GLN A 135 20.30 16.02 0.94
CA GLN A 135 19.55 15.59 2.11
C GLN A 135 18.06 15.56 1.76
N LEU A 136 17.39 14.47 2.13
CA LEU A 136 15.98 14.29 1.85
C LEU A 136 15.33 13.53 3.01
N GLN A 137 14.22 14.06 3.49
CA GLN A 137 13.32 13.45 4.45
C GLN A 137 11.91 13.42 3.87
N SER A 138 11.07 12.52 4.33
CA SER A 138 9.67 12.50 3.90
C SER A 138 8.77 11.87 4.94
N PHE A 139 7.49 12.13 4.81
CA PHE A 139 6.44 11.48 5.57
C PHE A 139 5.23 11.17 4.69
N LEU A 140 4.40 10.26 5.19
CA LEU A 140 3.07 9.96 4.68
C LEU A 140 2.16 9.62 5.86
N ALA A 141 1.04 10.30 5.98
CA ALA A 141 -0.06 9.97 6.87
C ALA A 141 -1.23 9.41 6.06
N VAL A 142 -1.70 8.22 6.42
CA VAL A 142 -2.89 7.59 5.83
C VAL A 142 -3.90 7.30 6.93
N GLU A 143 -5.18 7.48 6.64
CA GLU A 143 -6.25 7.21 7.59
C GLU A 143 -6.28 5.72 7.98
N GLU A 144 -6.51 5.46 9.26
CA GLU A 144 -6.66 4.10 9.76
C GLU A 144 -7.90 3.44 9.15
N LEU A 145 -7.76 2.21 8.69
CA LEU A 145 -8.86 1.36 8.26
C LEU A 145 -9.58 0.78 9.49
N THR A 146 -10.29 1.64 10.21
CA THR A 146 -10.96 1.28 11.47
C THR A 146 -11.96 0.15 11.26
N GLY A 147 -11.88 -0.88 12.10
CA GLY A 147 -12.80 -2.04 12.04
C GLY A 147 -12.51 -2.99 10.88
N MET A 148 -11.39 -2.84 10.17
CA MET A 148 -10.97 -3.76 9.13
C MET A 148 -9.86 -4.71 9.63
N LEU A 149 -9.84 -5.92 9.08
CA LEU A 149 -8.84 -6.96 9.36
C LEU A 149 -8.09 -7.32 8.09
N PRO A 150 -6.79 -7.61 8.17
CA PRO A 150 -6.06 -8.18 7.04
C PRO A 150 -6.60 -9.57 6.71
N LEU A 151 -6.61 -9.93 5.43
CA LEU A 151 -7.28 -11.16 4.98
C LEU A 151 -6.73 -12.45 5.58
N HIS A 152 -5.46 -12.49 5.97
CA HIS A 152 -4.88 -13.66 6.62
C HIS A 152 -5.45 -13.90 8.04
N GLU A 153 -6.09 -12.88 8.65
CA GLU A 153 -6.85 -12.98 9.90
C GLU A 153 -8.35 -13.07 9.63
N ALA A 154 -8.85 -12.31 8.65
CA ALA A 154 -10.28 -12.26 8.32
C ALA A 154 -10.83 -13.60 7.83
N ILE A 155 -10.03 -14.36 7.04
CA ILE A 155 -10.47 -15.65 6.49
C ILE A 155 -10.62 -16.72 7.57
N PRO A 156 -9.66 -16.95 8.48
CA PRO A 156 -9.84 -17.87 9.61
C PRO A 156 -11.01 -17.45 10.51
N LEU A 157 -11.14 -16.15 10.80
CA LEU A 157 -12.27 -15.65 11.60
C LEU A 157 -13.62 -15.97 10.96
N ALA A 158 -13.77 -15.75 9.64
CA ALA A 158 -15.00 -16.09 8.94
C ALA A 158 -15.26 -17.60 8.90
N ALA A 159 -14.19 -18.42 8.80
CA ALA A 159 -14.31 -19.88 8.84
C ALA A 159 -14.78 -20.38 10.20
N GLU A 160 -14.41 -19.68 11.30
CA GLU A 160 -14.86 -19.98 12.66
C GLU A 160 -16.32 -19.54 12.91
N ARG A 161 -16.71 -18.38 12.36
CA ARG A 161 -17.98 -17.70 12.70
C ARG A 161 -19.16 -18.09 11.81
N LEU A 162 -18.90 -18.47 10.56
CA LEU A 162 -19.94 -18.83 9.61
C LEU A 162 -20.13 -20.34 9.55
N ASN A 163 -21.38 -20.79 9.33
CA ASN A 163 -21.60 -22.19 8.99
C ASN A 163 -20.96 -22.54 7.61
N ALA A 164 -20.80 -23.82 7.32
CA ALA A 164 -20.09 -24.30 6.13
C ALA A 164 -20.67 -23.74 4.81
N THR A 165 -22.00 -23.62 4.70
CA THR A 165 -22.66 -23.11 3.49
C THR A 165 -22.40 -21.60 3.33
N ASP A 166 -22.55 -20.83 4.37
CA ASP A 166 -22.36 -19.38 4.36
C ASP A 166 -20.88 -19.04 4.17
N PHE A 167 -19.97 -19.77 4.82
CA PHE A 167 -18.54 -19.61 4.58
C PHE A 167 -18.16 -19.89 3.13
N ALA A 168 -18.71 -20.93 2.51
CA ALA A 168 -18.46 -21.23 1.10
C ALA A 168 -18.96 -20.11 0.17
N ARG A 169 -20.14 -19.53 0.44
CA ARG A 169 -20.68 -18.38 -0.29
C ARG A 169 -19.84 -17.13 -0.10
N TRP A 170 -19.52 -16.79 1.14
CA TRP A 170 -18.68 -15.66 1.53
C TRP A 170 -17.32 -15.72 0.85
N LYS A 171 -16.65 -16.86 0.97
CA LYS A 171 -15.34 -17.10 0.36
C LYS A 171 -15.37 -17.03 -1.17
N SER A 172 -16.43 -17.52 -1.78
CA SER A 172 -16.61 -17.40 -3.22
C SER A 172 -16.63 -15.95 -3.69
N ARG A 173 -17.32 -15.07 -2.95
CA ARG A 173 -17.38 -13.63 -3.21
C ARG A 173 -16.00 -12.98 -3.00
N LEU A 174 -15.36 -13.28 -1.88
CA LEU A 174 -14.02 -12.77 -1.56
C LEU A 174 -13.02 -13.05 -2.69
N VAL A 175 -13.00 -14.28 -3.17
CA VAL A 175 -12.10 -14.68 -4.27
C VAL A 175 -12.37 -13.88 -5.56
N VAL A 176 -13.63 -13.59 -5.87
CA VAL A 176 -13.99 -12.76 -7.03
C VAL A 176 -13.48 -11.34 -6.88
N GLU A 177 -13.71 -10.73 -5.73
CA GLU A 177 -13.29 -9.34 -5.46
C GLU A 177 -11.75 -9.19 -5.52
N ILE A 178 -11.00 -10.11 -4.88
CA ILE A 178 -9.53 -10.09 -4.95
C ILE A 178 -9.03 -10.27 -6.38
N ALA A 179 -9.66 -11.18 -7.15
CA ALA A 179 -9.31 -11.41 -8.55
C ALA A 179 -9.58 -10.17 -9.41
N GLN A 180 -10.65 -9.43 -9.14
CA GLN A 180 -10.98 -8.18 -9.82
C GLN A 180 -9.99 -7.08 -9.48
N LEU A 181 -9.64 -6.90 -8.21
CA LEU A 181 -8.66 -5.91 -7.76
C LEU A 181 -7.27 -6.15 -8.38
N ALA A 182 -6.80 -7.41 -8.35
CA ALA A 182 -5.54 -7.79 -8.98
C ALA A 182 -5.55 -7.56 -10.51
N ARG A 183 -6.66 -7.88 -11.18
CA ARG A 183 -6.83 -7.63 -12.61
C ARG A 183 -6.86 -6.14 -12.90
N GLU A 184 -7.53 -5.34 -12.08
CA GLU A 184 -7.65 -3.89 -12.25
C GLU A 184 -6.30 -3.18 -12.24
N LEU A 185 -5.38 -3.59 -11.37
CA LEU A 185 -3.99 -3.17 -11.40
C LEU A 185 -3.29 -3.61 -12.69
N HIS A 186 -3.34 -4.92 -12.99
CA HIS A 186 -2.52 -5.53 -14.03
C HIS A 186 -2.97 -5.15 -15.45
N ARG A 187 -4.27 -4.91 -15.68
CA ARG A 187 -4.75 -4.44 -17.00
C ARG A 187 -4.24 -3.05 -17.33
N ARG A 188 -3.94 -2.22 -16.31
CA ARG A 188 -3.29 -0.92 -16.45
C ARG A 188 -1.76 -1.00 -16.49
N ARG A 189 -1.19 -2.22 -16.55
CA ARG A 189 0.25 -2.49 -16.47
C ARG A 189 0.89 -1.89 -15.22
N THR A 190 0.14 -1.79 -14.15
CA THR A 190 0.55 -1.32 -12.83
C THR A 190 0.62 -2.53 -11.89
N PHE A 191 1.68 -2.61 -11.10
CA PHE A 191 1.99 -3.78 -10.28
C PHE A 191 2.27 -3.34 -8.86
N HIS A 192 1.69 -4.05 -7.90
CA HIS A 192 1.86 -3.76 -6.47
C HIS A 192 3.29 -4.01 -6.01
N LYS A 193 3.92 -5.05 -6.52
CA LYS A 193 5.28 -5.53 -6.23
C LYS A 193 5.48 -6.09 -4.82
N ASP A 194 4.46 -5.99 -3.97
CA ASP A 194 4.32 -6.61 -2.65
C ASP A 194 2.87 -7.08 -2.45
N CYS A 195 2.34 -7.85 -3.41
CA CYS A 195 0.95 -8.31 -3.45
C CYS A 195 0.74 -9.53 -2.55
N TYR A 196 0.75 -9.32 -1.23
CA TYR A 196 0.50 -10.35 -0.23
C TYR A 196 -0.92 -10.24 0.35
N LEU A 197 -1.45 -11.35 0.85
CA LEU A 197 -2.78 -11.42 1.45
C LEU A 197 -2.96 -10.44 2.63
N CYS A 198 -1.88 -10.18 3.38
CA CYS A 198 -1.88 -9.23 4.50
C CYS A 198 -2.03 -7.76 4.07
N HIS A 199 -1.91 -7.46 2.77
CA HIS A 199 -2.11 -6.11 2.25
C HIS A 199 -3.52 -5.89 1.67
N PHE A 200 -4.42 -6.85 1.84
CA PHE A 200 -5.85 -6.72 1.58
C PHE A 200 -6.57 -6.72 2.92
N TYR A 201 -7.38 -5.71 3.16
CA TYR A 201 -8.14 -5.54 4.39
C TYR A 201 -9.63 -5.68 4.10
N LEU A 202 -10.34 -6.35 5.00
CA LEU A 202 -11.77 -6.58 4.92
C LEU A 202 -12.45 -6.05 6.17
N LEU A 203 -13.64 -5.47 6.03
CA LEU A 203 -14.43 -5.03 7.17
C LEU A 203 -14.75 -6.23 8.09
N ARG A 204 -14.41 -6.11 9.38
CA ARG A 204 -14.59 -7.19 10.36
C ARG A 204 -16.03 -7.70 10.43
N ASN A 205 -17.00 -6.80 10.31
CA ASN A 205 -18.41 -7.17 10.30
C ASN A 205 -18.78 -8.08 9.14
N ASP A 206 -18.08 -7.96 8.01
CA ASP A 206 -18.29 -8.83 6.85
C ASP A 206 -17.75 -10.26 7.08
N CYS A 207 -16.94 -10.50 8.12
CA CYS A 207 -16.51 -11.84 8.54
C CYS A 207 -17.56 -12.56 9.40
N MET A 208 -18.54 -11.84 9.96
CA MET A 208 -19.51 -12.37 10.91
C MET A 208 -20.82 -12.81 10.26
N ARG A 209 -21.07 -12.38 9.02
CA ARG A 209 -22.31 -12.67 8.28
C ARG A 209 -22.04 -12.65 6.78
N VAL A 210 -22.85 -13.35 6.02
CA VAL A 210 -22.87 -13.18 4.57
C VAL A 210 -23.51 -11.83 4.25
N PRO A 211 -22.80 -10.86 3.64
CA PRO A 211 -23.38 -9.58 3.30
C PRO A 211 -24.60 -9.72 2.40
N GLU A 212 -25.63 -8.96 2.67
CA GLU A 212 -26.85 -8.90 1.82
C GLU A 212 -26.52 -8.31 0.46
N THR A 213 -25.61 -7.33 0.42
CA THR A 213 -25.07 -6.78 -0.82
C THR A 213 -23.99 -7.70 -1.41
N PHE A 214 -23.90 -7.76 -2.74
CA PHE A 214 -22.94 -8.62 -3.45
C PHE A 214 -21.47 -8.21 -3.25
N ARG A 215 -21.17 -7.07 -2.65
CA ARG A 215 -19.80 -6.54 -2.52
C ARG A 215 -19.32 -6.59 -1.09
N LEU A 216 -18.15 -7.20 -0.91
CA LEU A 216 -17.36 -7.10 0.31
C LEU A 216 -16.58 -5.77 0.31
N GLN A 217 -16.48 -5.13 1.47
CA GLN A 217 -15.69 -3.91 1.60
C GLN A 217 -14.21 -4.28 1.80
N ILE A 218 -13.48 -4.33 0.68
CA ILE A 218 -12.06 -4.66 0.68
C ILE A 218 -11.26 -3.38 0.36
N ALA A 219 -10.17 -3.16 1.09
CA ALA A 219 -9.19 -2.12 0.80
C ALA A 219 -7.80 -2.73 0.60
N MET A 220 -6.99 -2.13 -0.27
CA MET A 220 -5.59 -2.49 -0.45
C MET A 220 -4.70 -1.45 0.21
N ILE A 221 -3.61 -1.90 0.84
CA ILE A 221 -2.64 -1.02 1.51
C ILE A 221 -1.22 -1.22 0.96
N ASP A 222 -0.29 -0.36 1.40
CA ASP A 222 1.16 -0.47 1.18
C ASP A 222 1.58 -0.31 -0.29
N PHE A 223 1.19 0.80 -0.88
CA PHE A 223 1.45 1.16 -2.27
C PHE A 223 2.83 1.78 -2.51
N HIS A 224 3.73 1.74 -1.51
CA HIS A 224 5.06 2.34 -1.61
C HIS A 224 5.92 1.79 -2.74
N ARG A 225 5.67 0.54 -3.19
CA ARG A 225 6.38 -0.13 -4.29
C ARG A 225 5.61 -0.20 -5.60
N LEU A 226 4.39 0.35 -5.64
CA LEU A 226 3.59 0.35 -6.85
C LEU A 226 4.39 0.95 -8.01
N ALA A 227 4.31 0.34 -9.17
CA ALA A 227 4.97 0.88 -10.35
C ALA A 227 4.28 0.43 -11.63
N ARG A 228 4.31 1.32 -12.63
CA ARG A 228 3.82 1.05 -13.98
C ARG A 228 4.98 0.55 -14.85
N HIS A 229 4.82 -0.64 -15.45
CA HIS A 229 5.82 -1.23 -16.32
C HIS A 229 5.21 -1.57 -17.69
N ARG A 230 5.65 -0.87 -18.74
CA ARG A 230 5.22 -1.17 -20.12
C ARG A 230 6.00 -2.37 -20.68
N ILE A 231 7.31 -2.44 -20.40
CA ILE A 231 8.21 -3.53 -20.79
C ILE A 231 8.35 -4.48 -19.60
N GLY A 232 8.40 -5.78 -19.85
CA GLY A 232 8.51 -6.79 -18.78
C GLY A 232 7.28 -6.95 -17.89
N SER A 233 6.12 -6.39 -18.28
CA SER A 233 4.88 -6.43 -17.50
C SER A 233 4.48 -7.83 -17.03
N ARG A 234 4.76 -8.86 -17.86
CA ARG A 234 4.48 -10.27 -17.52
C ARG A 234 5.31 -10.77 -16.34
N TRP A 235 6.54 -10.32 -16.20
CA TRP A 235 7.38 -10.67 -15.05
C TRP A 235 6.81 -10.13 -13.74
N TYR A 236 6.39 -8.86 -13.73
CA TYR A 236 5.77 -8.25 -12.56
C TYR A 236 4.41 -8.86 -12.24
N GLN A 237 3.61 -9.20 -13.28
CA GLN A 237 2.36 -9.94 -13.13
C GLN A 237 2.58 -11.29 -12.45
N VAL A 238 3.56 -12.08 -12.91
CA VAL A 238 3.94 -13.35 -12.27
C VAL A 238 4.40 -13.14 -10.84
N LYS A 239 5.18 -12.07 -10.58
CA LYS A 239 5.65 -11.77 -9.23
C LYS A 239 4.49 -11.49 -8.28
N ASP A 240 3.58 -10.58 -8.63
CA ASP A 240 2.44 -10.21 -7.78
C ASP A 240 1.52 -11.42 -7.51
N LEU A 241 1.18 -12.16 -8.55
CA LEU A 241 0.34 -13.36 -8.41
C LEU A 241 1.02 -14.48 -7.59
N ALA A 242 2.34 -14.63 -7.71
CA ALA A 242 3.09 -15.61 -6.93
C ALA A 242 3.19 -15.20 -5.45
N GLN A 243 3.32 -13.91 -5.13
CA GLN A 243 3.28 -13.40 -3.77
C GLN A 243 1.90 -13.63 -3.14
N LEU A 244 0.83 -13.33 -3.90
CA LEU A 244 -0.53 -13.59 -3.45
C LEU A 244 -0.77 -15.09 -3.21
N LEU A 245 -0.40 -15.95 -4.16
CA LEU A 245 -0.51 -17.40 -4.02
C LEU A 245 0.28 -17.92 -2.82
N PHE A 246 1.54 -17.50 -2.68
CA PHE A 246 2.39 -17.89 -1.55
C PHE A 246 1.78 -17.50 -0.20
N SER A 247 1.22 -16.30 -0.10
CA SER A 247 0.61 -15.81 1.15
C SER A 247 -0.71 -16.52 1.52
N THR A 248 -1.24 -17.37 0.64
CA THR A 248 -2.40 -18.23 0.96
C THR A 248 -2.01 -19.59 1.50
N VAL A 249 -0.72 -19.94 1.50
CA VAL A 249 -0.25 -21.24 1.99
C VAL A 249 -0.31 -21.24 3.51
N GLY A 250 -0.96 -22.26 4.08
CA GLY A 250 -1.12 -22.39 5.54
C GLY A 250 -2.17 -21.47 6.16
N VAL A 251 -2.97 -20.76 5.36
CA VAL A 251 -4.11 -19.99 5.88
C VAL A 251 -5.33 -20.89 5.96
N ASP A 252 -5.86 -21.06 7.17
CA ASP A 252 -7.03 -21.89 7.43
C ASP A 252 -8.24 -21.39 6.62
N GLY A 253 -9.00 -22.33 6.06
CA GLY A 253 -10.16 -22.03 5.26
C GLY A 253 -9.87 -21.80 3.75
N ILE A 254 -8.61 -21.71 3.32
CA ILE A 254 -8.24 -21.60 1.89
C ILE A 254 -7.89 -22.97 1.32
N THR A 255 -8.48 -23.29 0.17
CA THR A 255 -8.29 -24.57 -0.55
C THR A 255 -7.73 -24.32 -1.95
N ASP A 256 -7.24 -25.39 -2.60
CA ASP A 256 -6.80 -25.34 -4.02
C ASP A 256 -7.95 -24.99 -4.97
N ARG A 257 -9.19 -25.36 -4.60
CA ARG A 257 -10.40 -24.98 -5.36
C ARG A 257 -10.57 -23.44 -5.38
N ASP A 258 -10.24 -22.76 -4.28
CA ASP A 258 -10.32 -21.30 -4.19
C ASP A 258 -9.25 -20.63 -5.04
N ARG A 259 -8.03 -21.20 -5.06
CA ARG A 259 -6.93 -20.76 -5.93
C ARG A 259 -7.27 -20.93 -7.42
N LEU A 260 -7.92 -22.04 -7.79
CA LEU A 260 -8.40 -22.26 -9.15
C LEU A 260 -9.54 -21.29 -9.53
N ARG A 261 -10.46 -21.02 -8.60
CA ARG A 261 -11.53 -20.04 -8.76
C ARG A 261 -10.97 -18.65 -8.98
N PHE A 262 -9.99 -18.22 -8.15
CA PHE A 262 -9.28 -16.96 -8.35
C PHE A 262 -8.72 -16.85 -9.76
N TRP A 263 -7.98 -17.86 -10.21
CA TRP A 263 -7.39 -17.87 -11.55
C TRP A 263 -8.43 -17.74 -12.66
N LYS A 264 -9.56 -18.43 -12.53
CA LYS A 264 -10.68 -18.33 -13.47
C LYS A 264 -11.19 -16.89 -13.56
N HIS A 265 -11.52 -16.28 -12.41
CA HIS A 265 -12.07 -14.93 -12.38
C HIS A 265 -11.03 -13.87 -12.74
N TYR A 266 -9.77 -14.07 -12.41
CA TYR A 266 -8.70 -13.18 -12.80
C TYR A 266 -8.50 -13.10 -14.31
N ARG A 267 -8.63 -14.22 -15.03
CA ARG A 267 -8.47 -14.29 -16.49
C ARG A 267 -9.66 -13.71 -17.26
N VAL A 268 -10.85 -13.89 -16.73
CA VAL A 268 -12.11 -13.49 -17.37
C VAL A 268 -12.44 -12.05 -16.96
N GLY A 269 -12.78 -11.21 -17.93
CA GLY A 269 -13.20 -9.83 -17.74
C GLY A 269 -12.43 -8.84 -18.62
N ASP A 270 -12.57 -7.57 -18.32
CA ASP A 270 -11.96 -6.50 -19.10
C ASP A 270 -10.43 -6.46 -18.94
N TRP A 271 -9.72 -6.56 -20.07
CA TRP A 271 -8.28 -6.42 -20.18
C TRP A 271 -7.89 -5.24 -21.10
N THR A 272 -8.76 -4.25 -21.25
CA THR A 272 -8.50 -3.04 -22.03
C THR A 272 -7.16 -2.42 -21.60
N GLY A 273 -6.27 -2.18 -22.56
CA GLY A 273 -4.92 -1.66 -22.31
C GLY A 273 -3.85 -2.72 -22.02
N SER A 274 -4.24 -4.00 -21.90
CA SER A 274 -3.32 -5.14 -21.76
C SER A 274 -3.93 -6.39 -22.38
N THR A 275 -3.21 -7.51 -22.34
CA THR A 275 -3.72 -8.82 -22.81
C THR A 275 -3.97 -9.76 -21.63
N PRO A 276 -5.04 -10.58 -21.67
CA PRO A 276 -5.27 -11.60 -20.65
C PRO A 276 -4.05 -12.50 -20.46
N PRO A 277 -3.85 -13.03 -19.25
CA PRO A 277 -2.75 -13.96 -19.01
C PRO A 277 -2.96 -15.26 -19.78
N ARG A 278 -1.92 -15.69 -20.49
CA ARG A 278 -1.88 -16.97 -21.19
C ARG A 278 -1.70 -18.14 -20.20
N GLY A 279 -2.00 -19.37 -20.61
CA GLY A 279 -1.92 -20.56 -19.74
C GLY A 279 -0.56 -20.75 -19.05
N TRP A 280 0.56 -20.47 -19.73
CA TRP A 280 1.90 -20.59 -19.20
C TRP A 280 2.17 -19.66 -17.97
N ILE A 281 1.46 -18.53 -17.88
CA ILE A 281 1.59 -17.60 -16.74
C ILE A 281 1.25 -18.33 -15.44
N ARG A 282 0.23 -19.19 -15.42
CA ARG A 282 -0.13 -19.97 -14.24
C ARG A 282 1.02 -20.85 -13.77
N HIS A 283 1.65 -21.60 -14.67
CA HIS A 283 2.81 -22.44 -14.34
C HIS A 283 3.99 -21.60 -13.82
N ALA A 284 4.23 -20.42 -14.43
CA ALA A 284 5.28 -19.50 -13.98
C ALA A 284 4.98 -18.98 -12.56
N VAL A 285 3.72 -18.68 -12.22
CA VAL A 285 3.27 -18.28 -10.89
C VAL A 285 3.50 -19.41 -9.88
N GLU A 286 3.08 -20.63 -10.20
CA GLU A 286 3.25 -21.80 -9.34
C GLU A 286 4.75 -22.07 -9.06
N ARG A 287 5.59 -22.06 -10.09
CA ARG A 287 7.05 -22.20 -9.93
C ARG A 287 7.67 -21.07 -9.08
N LYS A 288 7.25 -19.84 -9.29
CA LYS A 288 7.72 -18.70 -8.50
C LYS A 288 7.27 -18.79 -7.04
N CYS A 289 6.05 -19.23 -6.77
CA CYS A 289 5.54 -19.50 -5.43
C CYS A 289 6.40 -20.57 -4.72
N GLN A 290 6.74 -21.67 -5.39
CA GLN A 290 7.64 -22.70 -4.84
C GLN A 290 9.02 -22.15 -4.48
N LEU A 291 9.55 -21.19 -5.27
CA LEU A 291 10.82 -20.52 -4.93
C LEU A 291 10.70 -19.68 -3.67
N TYR A 292 9.58 -18.98 -3.46
CA TYR A 292 9.33 -18.24 -2.21
C TYR A 292 9.25 -19.19 -1.01
N ASP A 293 8.54 -20.32 -1.13
CA ASP A 293 8.42 -21.30 -0.08
C ASP A 293 9.80 -21.88 0.32
N ARG A 294 10.59 -22.30 -0.68
CA ARG A 294 11.97 -22.79 -0.43
C ARG A 294 12.86 -21.74 0.26
N HIS A 295 12.76 -20.49 -0.18
CA HIS A 295 13.52 -19.41 0.44
C HIS A 295 13.10 -19.18 1.90
N ASN A 296 11.79 -19.17 2.17
CA ASN A 296 11.23 -18.99 3.50
C ASN A 296 11.66 -20.13 4.46
N ARG A 297 11.55 -21.38 4.02
CA ARG A 297 12.01 -22.56 4.81
C ARG A 297 13.49 -22.48 5.14
N ARG A 298 14.35 -22.09 4.18
CA ARG A 298 15.80 -21.91 4.42
C ARG A 298 16.07 -20.80 5.43
N LYS A 299 15.31 -19.70 5.38
CA LYS A 299 15.45 -18.61 6.35
C LYS A 299 15.05 -19.07 7.75
N GLN A 300 13.92 -19.77 7.89
CA GLN A 300 13.45 -20.31 9.17
C GLN A 300 14.45 -21.29 9.76
N ALA A 301 15.00 -22.23 8.96
CA ALA A 301 16.02 -23.17 9.41
C ALA A 301 17.29 -22.46 9.91
N ARG A 302 17.73 -21.39 9.24
CA ARG A 302 18.89 -20.59 9.68
C ARG A 302 18.62 -19.80 10.98
N THR A 303 17.40 -19.39 11.22
CA THR A 303 17.01 -18.69 12.47
C THR A 303 16.95 -19.69 13.61
N ALA A 304 16.34 -20.85 13.40
CA ALA A 304 16.27 -21.93 14.40
C ALA A 304 17.65 -22.51 14.79
N SER A 305 18.65 -22.46 13.90
CA SER A 305 20.02 -22.91 14.20
C SER A 305 20.86 -21.87 14.95
N LYS A 306 20.33 -20.65 15.16
CA LYS A 306 21.01 -19.56 15.87
C LYS A 306 20.38 -19.25 17.24
N SER A 307 19.21 -19.83 17.53
CA SER A 307 18.57 -19.87 18.84
C SER A 307 18.97 -21.12 19.60
#